data_b88d013635b0df163f20c75f1a763180
#
_entry.id   b88d013635b0df163f20c75f1a763180
#
_cell.length_a   1.000
_cell.length_b   1.000
_cell.length_c   1.000
_cell.angle_alpha   90.00
_cell.angle_beta   90.00
_cell.angle_gamma   90.00
#
_symmetry.space_group_name_H-M   'P 1'
#
loop_
_entity.id
_entity.type
_entity.pdbx_description
1 polymer ?
#
loop_
_entity_poly.entity_id
_entity_poly.type
_entity_poly.pdbx_seq_one_letter_code
_entity_poly.pdbx_strand_id
1 'polypeptide(L)'
;MTLLEIFEKVNLVIPIEQRKFFNYFEDTVNELQSLYRDFVFIEDKEYTPPERLTDENVVLPLYHNSIVDNILFLADAGEVYKSEFIRKSKDAYLKYWNDDAKGRRIRRMRW
;
A
#
# COMPACT_ATOMS: atom_id res chain seq x y z
N MET A 1 -0.60 -9.33 2.44
CA MET A 1 -1.77 -9.83 1.67
C MET A 1 -1.42 -9.98 0.19
N THR A 2 -1.96 -11.02 -0.43
CA THR A 2 -1.87 -11.15 -1.88
C THR A 2 -2.82 -10.16 -2.56
N LEU A 3 -2.65 -9.98 -3.86
CA LEU A 3 -3.56 -9.13 -4.63
C LEU A 3 -4.99 -9.66 -4.57
N LEU A 4 -5.15 -10.99 -4.61
CA LEU A 4 -6.46 -11.62 -4.49
C LEU A 4 -7.13 -11.28 -3.14
N GLU A 5 -6.38 -11.34 -2.05
CA GLU A 5 -6.88 -11.00 -0.72
C GLU A 5 -7.32 -9.53 -0.63
N ILE A 6 -6.53 -8.62 -1.21
CA ILE A 6 -6.90 -7.20 -1.27
C ILE A 6 -8.17 -7.01 -2.08
N PHE A 7 -8.25 -7.66 -3.25
CA PHE A 7 -9.43 -7.62 -4.12
C PHE A 7 -10.68 -8.13 -3.38
N GLU A 8 -10.56 -9.25 -2.68
CA GLU A 8 -11.67 -9.81 -1.91
C GLU A 8 -12.13 -8.87 -0.80
N LYS A 9 -11.20 -8.24 -0.08
CA LYS A 9 -11.54 -7.27 0.98
C LYS A 9 -12.29 -6.07 0.43
N VAL A 10 -11.87 -5.54 -0.72
CA VAL A 10 -12.59 -4.44 -1.37
C VAL A 10 -13.99 -4.86 -1.74
N ASN A 11 -14.16 -6.06 -2.30
CA ASN A 11 -15.46 -6.56 -2.74
C ASN A 11 -16.42 -6.86 -1.57
N LEU A 12 -15.91 -7.05 -0.36
CA LEU A 12 -16.78 -7.17 0.82
C LEU A 12 -17.52 -5.87 1.13
N VAL A 13 -16.98 -4.73 0.72
CA VAL A 13 -17.58 -3.41 0.97
C VAL A 13 -18.34 -2.93 -0.25
N ILE A 14 -17.73 -3.01 -1.43
CA ILE A 14 -18.31 -2.55 -2.68
C ILE A 14 -17.90 -3.48 -3.82
N PRO A 15 -18.85 -3.97 -4.64
CA PRO A 15 -18.50 -4.77 -5.82
C PRO A 15 -17.66 -3.95 -6.80
N ILE A 16 -16.57 -4.56 -7.29
CA ILE A 16 -15.67 -3.90 -8.24
C ILE A 16 -15.16 -4.92 -9.24
N GLU A 17 -15.07 -4.51 -10.50
CA GLU A 17 -14.47 -5.32 -11.55
C GLU A 17 -12.95 -5.37 -11.40
N GLN A 18 -12.33 -6.49 -11.79
CA GLN A 18 -10.88 -6.65 -11.71
C GLN A 18 -10.12 -5.53 -12.43
N ARG A 19 -10.60 -5.12 -13.60
CA ARG A 19 -9.97 -4.06 -14.38
C ARG A 19 -9.90 -2.74 -13.59
N LYS A 20 -11.00 -2.36 -12.96
CA LYS A 20 -11.05 -1.16 -12.11
C LYS A 20 -10.18 -1.32 -10.88
N PHE A 21 -10.17 -2.52 -10.29
CA PHE A 21 -9.31 -2.82 -9.16
C PHE A 21 -7.85 -2.56 -9.50
N PHE A 22 -7.35 -3.06 -10.62
CA PHE A 22 -5.96 -2.85 -11.01
C PHE A 22 -5.65 -1.38 -11.28
N ASN A 23 -6.57 -0.64 -11.89
CA ASN A 23 -6.39 0.79 -12.11
C ASN A 23 -6.30 1.54 -10.77
N TYR A 24 -7.17 1.23 -9.83
CA TYR A 24 -7.15 1.87 -8.50
C TYR A 24 -5.96 1.43 -7.68
N PHE A 25 -5.53 0.18 -7.81
CA PHE A 25 -4.33 -0.31 -7.17
C PHE A 25 -3.10 0.47 -7.65
N GLU A 26 -2.95 0.63 -8.95
CA GLU A 26 -1.85 1.40 -9.53
C GLU A 26 -1.88 2.85 -9.08
N ASP A 27 -3.05 3.48 -9.11
CA ASP A 27 -3.20 4.87 -8.63
C ASP A 27 -2.80 4.98 -7.15
N THR A 28 -3.17 4.00 -6.34
CA THR A 28 -2.82 3.97 -4.92
C THR A 28 -1.32 3.81 -4.71
N VAL A 29 -0.69 2.92 -5.47
CA VAL A 29 0.76 2.73 -5.39
C VAL A 29 1.50 4.00 -5.81
N ASN A 30 1.04 4.66 -6.86
CA ASN A 30 1.63 5.93 -7.31
C ASN A 30 1.52 7.01 -6.23
N GLU A 31 0.38 7.07 -5.53
CA GLU A 31 0.20 8.00 -4.42
C GLU A 31 1.12 7.69 -3.25
N LEU A 32 1.26 6.42 -2.89
CA LEU A 32 2.20 6.00 -1.85
C LEU A 32 3.63 6.36 -2.20
N GLN A 33 4.03 6.16 -3.45
CA GLN A 33 5.38 6.54 -3.90
C GLN A 33 5.60 8.05 -3.83
N SER A 34 4.59 8.85 -4.13
CA SER A 34 4.72 10.30 -4.05
C SER A 34 4.87 10.76 -2.60
N LEU A 35 4.31 10.03 -1.64
CA LEU A 35 4.38 10.35 -0.22
C LEU A 35 5.64 9.78 0.45
N TYR A 36 6.01 8.55 0.14
CA TYR A 36 7.02 7.80 0.88
C TYR A 36 8.18 7.29 0.02
N ARG A 37 8.17 7.56 -1.27
CA ARG A 37 9.25 7.23 -2.23
C ARG A 37 9.64 5.74 -2.20
N ASP A 38 10.91 5.46 -1.89
CA ASP A 38 11.46 4.10 -1.97
C ASP A 38 11.02 3.19 -0.82
N PHE A 39 10.36 3.75 0.20
CA PHE A 39 9.93 3.00 1.38
C PHE A 39 8.57 2.31 1.19
N VAL A 40 8.13 2.12 -0.05
CA VAL A 40 6.84 1.50 -0.38
C VAL A 40 6.99 0.03 -0.75
N PHE A 41 8.13 -0.35 -1.35
CA PHE A 41 8.31 -1.67 -1.91
C PHE A 41 9.23 -2.56 -1.09
N ILE A 42 9.04 -3.88 -1.25
CA ILE A 42 9.95 -4.88 -0.69
C ILE A 42 11.33 -4.66 -1.30
N GLU A 43 12.37 -4.71 -0.47
CA GLU A 43 13.75 -4.53 -0.90
C GLU A 43 14.11 -5.54 -2.00
N ASP A 44 14.86 -5.09 -3.00
CA ASP A 44 15.30 -5.88 -4.16
C ASP A 44 14.19 -6.37 -5.08
N LYS A 45 12.98 -5.79 -4.96
CA LYS A 45 11.88 -6.10 -5.86
C LYS A 45 11.57 -4.89 -6.74
N GLU A 46 11.42 -5.14 -8.05
CA GLU A 46 10.95 -4.12 -8.98
C GLU A 46 9.43 -4.13 -9.05
N TYR A 47 8.84 -2.94 -9.02
CA TYR A 47 7.41 -2.79 -9.18
C TYR A 47 7.06 -2.70 -10.66
N THR A 48 6.17 -3.58 -11.08
CA THR A 48 5.48 -3.46 -12.38
C THR A 48 3.98 -3.50 -12.09
N PRO A 49 3.17 -2.69 -12.79
CA PRO A 49 1.73 -2.74 -12.56
C PRO A 49 1.18 -4.15 -12.75
N PRO A 50 0.47 -4.70 -11.77
CA PRO A 50 -0.07 -6.04 -11.89
C PRO A 50 -1.20 -6.10 -12.91
N GLU A 51 -1.30 -7.21 -13.60
CA GLU A 51 -2.36 -7.47 -14.59
C GLU A 51 -3.26 -8.62 -14.18
N ARG A 52 -2.81 -9.44 -13.22
CA ARG A 52 -3.53 -10.63 -12.74
C ARG A 52 -3.53 -10.66 -11.22
N LEU A 53 -4.58 -11.25 -10.66
CA LEU A 53 -4.66 -11.43 -9.20
C LEU A 53 -3.62 -12.42 -8.66
N THR A 54 -3.02 -13.22 -9.54
CA THR A 54 -1.94 -14.14 -9.19
C THR A 54 -0.55 -13.51 -9.26
N ASP A 55 -0.43 -12.28 -9.77
CA ASP A 55 0.84 -11.56 -9.80
C ASP A 55 1.33 -11.27 -8.39
N GLU A 56 2.65 -11.18 -8.24
CA GLU A 56 3.24 -10.89 -6.93
C GLU A 56 2.91 -9.48 -6.48
N ASN A 57 2.56 -9.34 -5.20
CA ASN A 57 2.39 -8.04 -4.57
C ASN A 57 3.71 -7.63 -3.92
N VAL A 58 4.44 -6.72 -4.55
CA VAL A 58 5.75 -6.26 -4.08
C VAL A 58 5.67 -5.05 -3.14
N VAL A 59 4.47 -4.58 -2.83
CA VAL A 59 4.28 -3.52 -1.86
C VAL A 59 4.49 -4.08 -0.45
N LEU A 60 5.16 -3.31 0.41
CA LEU A 60 5.40 -3.72 1.79
C LEU A 60 4.09 -4.06 2.51
N PRO A 61 4.03 -5.17 3.25
CA PRO A 61 2.81 -5.58 3.96
C PRO A 61 2.22 -4.52 4.87
N LEU A 62 3.06 -3.64 5.43
CA LEU A 62 2.62 -2.54 6.30
C LEU A 62 1.62 -1.60 5.62
N TYR A 63 1.66 -1.50 4.30
CA TYR A 63 0.76 -0.62 3.55
C TYR A 63 -0.50 -1.31 3.04
N HIS A 64 -0.61 -2.63 3.15
CA HIS A 64 -1.70 -3.37 2.50
C HIS A 64 -3.09 -2.92 2.95
N ASN A 65 -3.29 -2.68 4.24
CA ASN A 65 -4.58 -2.21 4.74
C ASN A 65 -4.91 -0.80 4.24
N SER A 66 -3.91 0.06 4.15
CA SER A 66 -4.12 1.42 3.62
C SER A 66 -4.47 1.37 2.13
N ILE A 67 -3.91 0.41 1.39
CA ILE A 67 -4.24 0.22 -0.03
C ILE A 67 -5.72 -0.13 -0.19
N VAL A 68 -6.24 -1.03 0.64
CA VAL A 68 -7.67 -1.38 0.63
C VAL A 68 -8.51 -0.12 0.81
N ASP A 69 -8.18 0.70 1.80
CA ASP A 69 -8.94 1.93 2.08
C ASP A 69 -8.91 2.91 0.91
N ASN A 70 -7.74 3.11 0.28
CA ASN A 70 -7.67 4.03 -0.84
C ASN A 70 -8.42 3.53 -2.07
N ILE A 71 -8.38 2.24 -2.33
CA ILE A 71 -9.16 1.64 -3.42
C ILE A 71 -10.66 1.84 -3.14
N LEU A 72 -11.10 1.64 -1.91
CA LEU A 72 -12.49 1.90 -1.52
C LEU A 72 -12.87 3.36 -1.73
N PHE A 73 -11.99 4.29 -1.39
CA PHE A 73 -12.22 5.71 -1.66
C PHE A 73 -12.35 5.97 -3.17
N LEU A 74 -11.43 5.45 -3.97
CA LEU A 74 -11.47 5.64 -5.44
C LEU A 74 -12.71 4.98 -6.07
N ALA A 75 -13.18 3.89 -5.48
CA ALA A 75 -14.42 3.22 -5.90
C ALA A 75 -15.68 3.93 -5.38
N ASP A 76 -15.52 5.08 -4.77
CA ASP A 76 -16.64 5.93 -4.29
C ASP A 76 -17.44 5.32 -3.13
N ALA A 77 -16.78 4.50 -2.31
CA ALA A 77 -17.43 3.87 -1.15
C ALA A 77 -17.59 4.84 0.03
N GLY A 78 -16.89 5.97 0.04
CA GLY A 78 -17.01 7.00 1.08
C GLY A 78 -15.72 7.75 1.36
N GLU A 79 -15.84 9.01 1.76
CA GLU A 79 -14.68 9.87 2.03
C GLU A 79 -13.87 9.43 3.26
N VAL A 80 -14.50 8.73 4.19
CA VAL A 80 -13.83 8.22 5.39
C VAL A 80 -12.64 7.33 5.02
N TYR A 81 -12.72 6.63 3.89
CA TYR A 81 -11.64 5.73 3.44
C TYR A 81 -10.39 6.49 3.04
N LYS A 82 -10.52 7.72 2.53
CA LYS A 82 -9.35 8.55 2.22
C LYS A 82 -8.62 8.97 3.50
N SER A 83 -9.36 9.37 4.52
CA SER A 83 -8.79 9.73 5.82
C SER A 83 -8.09 8.53 6.46
N GLU A 84 -8.69 7.35 6.37
CA GLU A 84 -8.10 6.11 6.87
C GLU A 84 -6.85 5.72 6.09
N PHE A 85 -6.86 5.90 4.77
CA PHE A 85 -5.67 5.67 3.95
C PHE A 85 -4.51 6.55 4.41
N ILE A 86 -4.75 7.84 4.55
CA ILE A 86 -3.72 8.80 4.96
C ILE A 86 -3.17 8.42 6.34
N ARG A 87 -4.04 8.15 7.30
CA ARG A 87 -3.66 7.79 8.67
C ARG A 87 -2.88 6.48 8.71
N LYS A 88 -3.40 5.43 8.09
CA LYS A 88 -2.78 4.10 8.12
C LYS A 88 -1.47 4.05 7.36
N SER A 89 -1.37 4.73 6.22
CA SER A 89 -0.12 4.76 5.46
C SER A 89 0.96 5.53 6.19
N LYS A 90 0.61 6.62 6.86
CA LYS A 90 1.55 7.37 7.69
C LYS A 90 2.03 6.54 8.87
N ASP A 91 1.12 5.85 9.56
CA ASP A 91 1.47 4.98 10.68
C ASP A 91 2.37 3.84 10.20
N ALA A 92 2.08 3.25 9.05
CA ALA A 92 2.90 2.20 8.46
C ALA A 92 4.31 2.70 8.13
N TYR A 93 4.41 3.88 7.54
CA TYR A 93 5.70 4.50 7.22
C TYR A 93 6.53 4.75 8.48
N LEU A 94 5.92 5.31 9.52
CA LEU A 94 6.61 5.58 10.77
C LEU A 94 7.04 4.28 11.46
N LYS A 95 6.20 3.27 11.44
CA LYS A 95 6.52 1.97 12.01
C LYS A 95 7.67 1.29 11.27
N TYR A 96 7.62 1.29 9.94
CA TYR A 96 8.70 0.75 9.12
C TYR A 96 10.02 1.45 9.41
N TRP A 97 9.99 2.77 9.47
CA TRP A 97 11.17 3.58 9.75
C TRP A 97 11.72 3.29 11.14
N ASN A 98 10.87 3.18 12.15
CA ASN A 98 11.29 2.88 13.52
C ASN A 98 11.87 1.48 13.65
N ASP A 99 11.23 0.49 13.06
CA ASP A 99 11.68 -0.91 13.12
C ASP A 99 13.01 -1.11 12.39
N ASP A 100 13.13 -0.52 11.20
CA ASP A 100 14.36 -0.58 10.41
C ASP A 100 15.47 0.22 11.07
N ALA A 101 15.16 1.32 11.71
CA ALA A 101 16.12 2.22 12.31
C ALA A 101 16.77 1.68 13.59
N LYS A 102 16.21 0.64 14.23
CA LYS A 102 16.81 0.07 15.44
C LYS A 102 18.25 -0.37 15.24
N GLY A 103 18.57 -0.95 14.08
CA GLY A 103 19.94 -1.29 13.73
C GLY A 103 20.71 -0.16 13.05
N ARG A 104 20.04 0.59 12.17
CA ARG A 104 20.68 1.65 11.36
C ARG A 104 20.87 2.96 12.11
N ARG A 105 19.99 3.27 13.06
CA ARG A 105 20.09 4.47 13.89
C ARG A 105 21.41 4.49 14.67
N ILE A 106 21.81 3.36 15.23
CA ILE A 106 23.06 3.23 15.97
C ILE A 106 24.25 3.56 15.05
N ARG A 107 24.22 3.09 13.81
CA ARG A 107 25.26 3.38 12.82
C ARG A 107 25.34 4.86 12.49
N ARG A 108 24.20 5.53 12.33
CA ARG A 108 24.14 6.96 12.01
C ARG A 108 24.59 7.81 13.17
N MET A 109 24.34 7.40 14.39
CA MET A 109 24.74 8.14 15.59
C MET A 109 26.23 8.05 15.89
N ARG A 110 26.96 7.19 15.21
CA ARG A 110 28.40 7.02 15.38
C ARG A 110 29.24 8.00 14.55
N TRP A 111 28.58 8.73 13.70
CA TRP A 111 29.22 9.78 12.91
C TRP A 111 28.50 11.09 13.17
#